data_ac8a1bdbee098c4e014ea2331fdea242
#
_entry.id   ac8a1bdbee098c4e014ea2331fdea242
#
_cell.length_a   1.000
_cell.length_b   1.000
_cell.length_c   1.000
_cell.angle_alpha   90.00
_cell.angle_beta   90.00
_cell.angle_gamma   90.00
#
_symmetry.space_group_name_H-M   'P 1'
#
loop_
_entity.id
_entity.type
_entity.pdbx_description
1 polymer ?
#
loop_
_entity_poly.entity_id
_entity_poly.type
_entity_poly.pdbx_seq_one_letter_code
_entity_poly.pdbx_strand_id
1 'polypeptide(L)'
;MKYPNIIGRDVEISTLERLYKSKKSEFVAIYGRRRIGKSYLVSEVYGSKIVFSAVGTYVKDGDKNYETYRKLQLDHFYDSLILSGLDAATTERPTCWREAFLLLRRLLEGIRSRRKVILIDELPWLAGPQSSEMISELGYFWNSWADSQRNIILVVCGSATSWMLDNVIRDYGGLHGRLTETIKLAPFTLSECQKYYRRNGFRLSRYEMCICYMALGGVPFYLDKLRNSQTITENIDRIFFADEKIHQEFLDVYAGLYASKERYVDIVKVLGSQFYGMTQKEISTAIDVKTGGTLTKLLENLMESGIIRAYPRYGKERVETVYQLIDFFSLFYLRFIQGKQAKKGIWKSIHGTPTFYTWAGDTFELLCVEHLPQIQDTLRIASINRNYCWSGKSSDGRGAQIDLLLESKADRTDYLCEMKFTGGKYAITKNDEEDFLNKIEAFATSKMHNKTHSIQLVMITTMGIARGEHASIVNQSVVLDNLFADRRTQ
;
A
#
# COMPACT_ATOMS: atom_id res chain seq x y z
N MET A 1 -2.49 -23.07 -13.69
CA MET A 1 -3.19 -22.03 -12.91
C MET A 1 -4.43 -21.60 -13.66
N LYS A 2 -5.56 -21.42 -12.96
CA LYS A 2 -6.86 -21.05 -13.59
C LYS A 2 -6.82 -19.62 -14.15
N TYR A 3 -6.06 -18.73 -13.52
CA TYR A 3 -5.85 -17.34 -13.93
C TYR A 3 -4.36 -17.11 -14.22
N PRO A 4 -3.89 -17.48 -15.40
CA PRO A 4 -2.47 -17.42 -15.72
C PRO A 4 -1.94 -15.97 -15.74
N ASN A 5 -2.81 -14.98 -15.89
CA ASN A 5 -2.42 -13.57 -15.97
C ASN A 5 -2.31 -12.87 -14.61
N ILE A 6 -2.82 -13.45 -13.54
CA ILE A 6 -2.70 -12.89 -12.21
C ILE A 6 -1.46 -13.44 -11.51
N ILE A 7 -0.76 -12.56 -10.81
CA ILE A 7 0.39 -12.92 -9.97
C ILE A 7 -0.03 -12.74 -8.52
N GLY A 8 0.18 -13.77 -7.69
CA GLY A 8 -0.29 -13.77 -6.32
C GLY A 8 -1.81 -13.67 -6.22
N ARG A 9 -2.30 -12.92 -5.25
CA ARG A 9 -3.72 -12.62 -5.06
C ARG A 9 -4.58 -13.88 -4.80
N ASP A 10 -4.00 -14.93 -4.26
CA ASP A 10 -4.68 -16.22 -4.11
C ASP A 10 -5.92 -16.10 -3.18
N VAL A 11 -5.84 -15.25 -2.15
CA VAL A 11 -6.95 -14.98 -1.22
C VAL A 11 -8.07 -14.21 -1.91
N GLU A 12 -7.71 -13.13 -2.59
CA GLU A 12 -8.65 -12.28 -3.31
C GLU A 12 -9.34 -13.05 -4.44
N ILE A 13 -8.59 -13.87 -5.19
CA ILE A 13 -9.13 -14.74 -6.23
C ILE A 13 -10.12 -15.76 -5.63
N SER A 14 -9.72 -16.45 -4.56
CA SER A 14 -10.57 -17.45 -3.91
C SER A 14 -11.86 -16.83 -3.37
N THR A 15 -11.75 -15.60 -2.82
CA THR A 15 -12.89 -14.82 -2.35
C THR A 15 -13.84 -14.48 -3.51
N LEU A 16 -13.35 -13.90 -4.59
CA LEU A 16 -14.17 -13.56 -5.77
C LEU A 16 -14.82 -14.81 -6.39
N GLU A 17 -14.10 -15.94 -6.47
CA GLU A 17 -14.68 -17.21 -6.94
C GLU A 17 -15.78 -17.74 -6.01
N ARG A 18 -15.58 -17.66 -4.70
CA ARG A 18 -16.59 -18.04 -3.71
C ARG A 18 -17.87 -17.23 -3.88
N LEU A 19 -17.74 -15.91 -4.04
CA LEU A 19 -18.86 -14.99 -4.27
C LEU A 19 -19.58 -15.31 -5.61
N TYR A 20 -18.84 -15.67 -6.65
CA TYR A 20 -19.45 -16.07 -7.91
C TYR A 20 -20.30 -17.35 -7.81
N LYS A 21 -19.90 -18.27 -6.95
CA LYS A 21 -20.60 -19.56 -6.73
C LYS A 21 -21.76 -19.44 -5.74
N SER A 22 -21.88 -18.32 -5.01
CA SER A 22 -22.95 -18.12 -4.05
C SER A 22 -24.34 -18.12 -4.73
N LYS A 23 -25.39 -18.35 -3.93
CA LYS A 23 -26.79 -18.39 -4.42
C LYS A 23 -27.57 -17.11 -4.06
N LYS A 24 -26.87 -16.06 -3.67
CA LYS A 24 -27.44 -14.77 -3.31
C LYS A 24 -26.77 -13.65 -4.09
N SER A 25 -27.38 -12.48 -4.13
CA SER A 25 -26.70 -11.28 -4.65
C SER A 25 -25.56 -10.90 -3.71
N GLU A 26 -24.46 -10.41 -4.28
CA GLU A 26 -23.24 -10.04 -3.55
C GLU A 26 -22.84 -8.62 -3.90
N PHE A 27 -22.54 -7.82 -2.87
CA PHE A 27 -22.04 -6.47 -3.03
C PHE A 27 -20.62 -6.39 -2.48
N VAL A 28 -19.65 -6.13 -3.36
CA VAL A 28 -18.21 -6.21 -3.07
C VAL A 28 -17.57 -4.85 -3.25
N ALA A 29 -16.84 -4.37 -2.26
CA ALA A 29 -15.99 -3.20 -2.38
C ALA A 29 -14.52 -3.61 -2.47
N ILE A 30 -13.81 -3.18 -3.53
CA ILE A 30 -12.37 -3.38 -3.69
C ILE A 30 -11.68 -2.03 -3.66
N TYR A 31 -10.77 -1.84 -2.72
CA TYR A 31 -10.11 -0.57 -2.52
C TYR A 31 -8.61 -0.73 -2.24
N GLY A 32 -7.89 0.37 -2.29
CA GLY A 32 -6.44 0.44 -2.09
C GLY A 32 -5.83 1.44 -3.05
N ARG A 33 -4.54 1.74 -2.87
CA ARG A 33 -3.85 2.80 -3.62
C ARG A 33 -4.00 2.64 -5.14
N ARG A 34 -3.76 3.74 -5.85
CA ARG A 34 -3.75 3.74 -7.32
C ARG A 34 -2.67 2.79 -7.87
N ARG A 35 -2.93 2.13 -9.02
CA ARG A 35 -1.96 1.34 -9.80
C ARG A 35 -1.56 -0.03 -9.24
N ILE A 36 -2.32 -0.57 -8.28
CA ILE A 36 -2.08 -1.90 -7.69
C ILE A 36 -2.89 -3.03 -8.37
N GLY A 37 -3.66 -2.70 -9.44
CA GLY A 37 -4.35 -3.71 -10.24
C GLY A 37 -5.74 -4.10 -9.76
N LYS A 38 -6.51 -3.20 -9.10
CA LYS A 38 -7.89 -3.49 -8.66
C LYS A 38 -8.80 -3.94 -9.80
N SER A 39 -8.97 -3.08 -10.80
CA SER A 39 -9.80 -3.35 -11.98
C SER A 39 -9.29 -4.53 -12.78
N TYR A 40 -7.97 -4.68 -12.89
CA TYR A 40 -7.34 -5.82 -13.55
C TYR A 40 -7.71 -7.14 -12.89
N LEU A 41 -7.66 -7.22 -11.55
CA LEU A 41 -8.06 -8.41 -10.80
C LEU A 41 -9.50 -8.82 -11.11
N VAL A 42 -10.44 -7.87 -11.08
CA VAL A 42 -11.86 -8.12 -11.36
C VAL A 42 -12.05 -8.58 -12.80
N SER A 43 -11.42 -7.90 -13.76
CA SER A 43 -11.51 -8.22 -15.18
C SER A 43 -10.95 -9.62 -15.51
N GLU A 44 -9.82 -10.00 -14.89
CA GLU A 44 -9.23 -11.32 -15.09
C GLU A 44 -10.06 -12.45 -14.45
N VAL A 45 -10.62 -12.22 -13.26
CA VAL A 45 -11.41 -13.25 -12.54
C VAL A 45 -12.78 -13.43 -13.17
N TYR A 46 -13.44 -12.35 -13.53
CA TYR A 46 -14.81 -12.42 -14.06
C TYR A 46 -14.88 -12.36 -15.59
N GLY A 47 -14.01 -11.63 -16.26
CA GLY A 47 -13.90 -11.61 -17.73
C GLY A 47 -15.24 -11.41 -18.43
N SER A 48 -15.60 -12.32 -19.34
CA SER A 48 -16.86 -12.29 -20.09
C SER A 48 -18.14 -12.41 -19.24
N LYS A 49 -18.02 -12.64 -17.94
CA LYS A 49 -19.16 -12.67 -17.00
C LYS A 49 -19.59 -11.28 -16.54
N ILE A 50 -18.77 -10.25 -16.80
CA ILE A 50 -19.11 -8.86 -16.59
C ILE A 50 -20.12 -8.46 -17.66
N VAL A 51 -21.35 -8.18 -17.23
CA VAL A 51 -22.46 -7.82 -18.13
C VAL A 51 -22.64 -6.33 -18.27
N PHE A 52 -22.07 -5.56 -17.33
CA PHE A 52 -22.02 -4.10 -17.35
C PHE A 52 -20.78 -3.61 -16.66
N SER A 53 -20.12 -2.61 -17.25
CA SER A 53 -18.97 -1.94 -16.65
C SER A 53 -19.03 -0.45 -16.90
N ALA A 54 -18.91 0.34 -15.85
CA ALA A 54 -18.76 1.81 -15.92
C ALA A 54 -17.51 2.25 -15.15
N VAL A 55 -16.87 3.32 -15.62
CA VAL A 55 -15.64 3.87 -15.03
C VAL A 55 -15.86 5.36 -14.73
N GLY A 56 -15.62 5.75 -13.48
CA GLY A 56 -15.61 7.16 -13.09
C GLY A 56 -14.43 7.90 -13.70
N THR A 57 -14.67 9.07 -14.25
CA THR A 57 -13.65 9.88 -14.92
C THR A 57 -13.22 11.04 -14.06
N TYR A 58 -11.90 11.19 -13.84
CA TYR A 58 -11.35 12.38 -13.20
C TYR A 58 -11.52 13.59 -14.10
N VAL A 59 -12.11 14.66 -13.57
CA VAL A 59 -12.25 15.94 -14.24
C VAL A 59 -11.44 16.98 -13.48
N LYS A 60 -10.46 17.57 -14.14
CA LYS A 60 -9.68 18.67 -13.57
C LYS A 60 -10.63 19.85 -13.37
N ASP A 61 -10.62 20.46 -12.19
CA ASP A 61 -11.52 21.57 -11.83
C ASP A 61 -13.02 21.19 -11.70
N GLY A 62 -13.37 19.90 -11.57
CA GLY A 62 -14.75 19.43 -11.41
C GLY A 62 -15.49 20.04 -10.21
N ASP A 63 -14.76 20.54 -9.22
CA ASP A 63 -15.32 21.23 -8.05
C ASP A 63 -15.90 22.60 -8.37
N LYS A 64 -15.54 23.21 -9.52
CA LYS A 64 -15.99 24.55 -9.91
C LYS A 64 -17.38 24.57 -10.52
N ASN A 65 -17.83 23.45 -11.10
CA ASN A 65 -19.16 23.31 -11.68
C ASN A 65 -19.64 21.85 -11.56
N TYR A 66 -20.28 21.56 -10.44
CA TYR A 66 -20.80 20.20 -10.13
C TYR A 66 -21.82 19.71 -11.18
N GLU A 67 -22.69 20.57 -11.70
CA GLU A 67 -23.68 20.15 -12.69
C GLU A 67 -23.03 19.68 -14.00
N THR A 68 -22.01 20.39 -14.47
CA THR A 68 -21.24 19.97 -15.65
C THR A 68 -20.49 18.67 -15.38
N TYR A 69 -19.91 18.52 -14.19
CA TYR A 69 -19.25 17.29 -13.76
C TYR A 69 -20.23 16.12 -13.74
N ARG A 70 -21.36 16.28 -13.04
CA ARG A 70 -22.42 15.27 -12.92
C ARG A 70 -22.95 14.84 -14.29
N LYS A 71 -23.23 15.80 -15.17
CA LYS A 71 -23.68 15.52 -16.54
C LYS A 71 -22.67 14.66 -17.30
N LEU A 72 -21.38 14.98 -17.24
CA LEU A 72 -20.35 14.19 -17.90
C LEU A 72 -20.31 12.74 -17.37
N GLN A 73 -20.42 12.54 -16.07
CA GLN A 73 -20.44 11.19 -15.48
C GLN A 73 -21.71 10.42 -15.90
N LEU A 74 -22.85 11.08 -15.94
CA LEU A 74 -24.10 10.47 -16.43
C LEU A 74 -24.02 10.10 -17.90
N ASP A 75 -23.43 10.96 -18.75
CA ASP A 75 -23.21 10.68 -20.16
C ASP A 75 -22.32 9.45 -20.36
N HIS A 76 -21.19 9.35 -19.64
CA HIS A 76 -20.30 8.18 -19.71
C HIS A 76 -20.99 6.90 -19.19
N PHE A 77 -21.80 7.02 -18.14
CA PHE A 77 -22.56 5.89 -17.61
C PHE A 77 -23.59 5.40 -18.63
N TYR A 78 -24.32 6.34 -19.30
CA TYR A 78 -25.26 6.02 -20.36
C TYR A 78 -24.56 5.34 -21.55
N ASP A 79 -23.43 5.88 -22.00
CA ASP A 79 -22.66 5.27 -23.10
C ASP A 79 -22.22 3.85 -22.74
N SER A 80 -21.88 3.59 -21.46
CA SER A 80 -21.59 2.24 -20.97
C SER A 80 -22.82 1.32 -21.01
N LEU A 81 -24.04 1.84 -20.75
CA LEU A 81 -25.27 1.07 -20.89
C LEU A 81 -25.53 0.66 -22.34
N ILE A 82 -25.35 1.60 -23.28
CA ILE A 82 -25.51 1.32 -24.72
C ILE A 82 -24.50 0.28 -25.19
N LEU A 83 -23.23 0.42 -24.83
CA LEU A 83 -22.17 -0.55 -25.15
C LEU A 83 -22.44 -1.93 -24.53
N SER A 84 -23.20 -2.00 -23.44
CA SER A 84 -23.59 -3.24 -22.78
C SER A 84 -24.88 -3.85 -23.37
N GLY A 85 -25.49 -3.22 -24.39
CA GLY A 85 -26.62 -3.76 -25.14
C GLY A 85 -27.99 -3.10 -24.86
N LEU A 86 -28.01 -1.95 -24.16
CA LEU A 86 -29.23 -1.17 -24.06
C LEU A 86 -29.52 -0.50 -25.41
N ASP A 87 -30.78 -0.55 -25.85
CA ASP A 87 -31.18 0.01 -27.14
C ASP A 87 -31.24 1.55 -27.10
N ALA A 88 -30.32 2.20 -27.81
CA ALA A 88 -30.25 3.65 -27.88
C ALA A 88 -31.47 4.29 -28.59
N ALA A 89 -32.15 3.56 -29.51
CA ALA A 89 -33.30 4.10 -30.25
C ALA A 89 -34.54 4.24 -29.36
N THR A 90 -34.60 3.48 -28.27
CA THR A 90 -35.76 3.45 -27.36
C THR A 90 -35.46 4.01 -25.97
N THR A 91 -34.28 4.63 -25.79
CA THR A 91 -33.81 5.04 -24.45
C THR A 91 -33.26 6.47 -24.48
N GLU A 92 -33.84 7.35 -23.69
CA GLU A 92 -33.34 8.71 -23.50
C GLU A 92 -32.13 8.74 -22.55
N ARG A 93 -31.26 9.76 -22.70
CA ARG A 93 -30.14 9.99 -21.79
C ARG A 93 -30.67 10.38 -20.41
N PRO A 94 -30.15 9.76 -19.33
CA PRO A 94 -30.58 10.09 -17.97
C PRO A 94 -30.11 11.50 -17.56
N THR A 95 -30.98 12.23 -16.86
CA THR A 95 -30.71 13.56 -16.33
C THR A 95 -30.27 13.52 -14.86
N CYS A 96 -30.47 12.38 -14.18
CA CYS A 96 -30.10 12.16 -12.78
C CYS A 96 -29.67 10.69 -12.55
N TRP A 97 -29.04 10.44 -11.42
CA TRP A 97 -28.58 9.08 -11.06
C TRP A 97 -29.72 8.08 -10.90
N ARG A 98 -30.89 8.53 -10.43
CA ARG A 98 -32.08 7.68 -10.35
C ARG A 98 -32.46 7.09 -11.70
N GLU A 99 -32.54 7.91 -12.73
CA GLU A 99 -32.86 7.46 -14.09
C GLU A 99 -31.76 6.54 -14.61
N ALA A 100 -30.49 6.86 -14.37
CA ALA A 100 -29.36 6.03 -14.78
C ALA A 100 -29.43 4.61 -14.18
N PHE A 101 -29.74 4.48 -12.90
CA PHE A 101 -29.91 3.17 -12.26
C PHE A 101 -31.20 2.44 -12.68
N LEU A 102 -32.25 3.14 -13.04
CA LEU A 102 -33.44 2.50 -13.65
C LEU A 102 -33.12 1.93 -15.03
N LEU A 103 -32.32 2.63 -15.84
CA LEU A 103 -31.82 2.11 -17.12
C LEU A 103 -30.91 0.89 -16.93
N LEU A 104 -30.01 0.91 -15.92
CA LEU A 104 -29.19 -0.23 -15.58
C LEU A 104 -30.05 -1.44 -15.19
N ARG A 105 -31.09 -1.24 -14.37
CA ARG A 105 -32.05 -2.31 -14.02
C ARG A 105 -32.70 -2.87 -15.29
N ARG A 106 -33.23 -2.03 -16.20
CA ARG A 106 -33.83 -2.44 -17.46
C ARG A 106 -32.90 -3.28 -18.32
N LEU A 107 -31.62 -2.84 -18.46
CA LEU A 107 -30.57 -3.62 -19.13
C LEU A 107 -30.41 -5.01 -18.50
N LEU A 108 -30.26 -5.06 -17.16
CA LEU A 108 -30.04 -6.30 -16.45
C LEU A 108 -31.23 -7.25 -16.51
N GLU A 109 -32.47 -6.77 -16.50
CA GLU A 109 -33.68 -7.57 -16.68
C GLU A 109 -33.72 -8.26 -18.06
N GLY A 110 -33.20 -7.59 -19.10
CA GLY A 110 -33.10 -8.15 -20.45
C GLY A 110 -32.02 -9.23 -20.63
N ILE A 111 -31.01 -9.30 -19.74
CA ILE A 111 -29.89 -10.22 -19.86
C ILE A 111 -30.24 -11.60 -19.29
N ARG A 112 -30.17 -12.64 -20.12
CA ARG A 112 -30.33 -14.04 -19.68
C ARG A 112 -28.98 -14.62 -19.25
N SER A 113 -28.58 -14.42 -18.01
CA SER A 113 -27.37 -15.01 -17.44
C SER A 113 -27.65 -15.59 -16.04
N ARG A 114 -26.99 -16.73 -15.74
CA ARG A 114 -27.09 -17.36 -14.42
C ARG A 114 -26.54 -16.44 -13.31
N ARG A 115 -25.47 -15.68 -13.59
CA ARG A 115 -24.88 -14.67 -12.69
C ARG A 115 -24.56 -13.44 -13.52
N LYS A 116 -24.86 -12.27 -13.01
CA LYS A 116 -24.67 -10.98 -13.64
C LYS A 116 -23.65 -10.19 -12.84
N VAL A 117 -22.46 -10.01 -13.34
CA VAL A 117 -21.42 -9.21 -12.70
C VAL A 117 -21.50 -7.79 -13.23
N ILE A 118 -21.63 -6.85 -12.34
CA ILE A 118 -21.63 -5.40 -12.56
C ILE A 118 -20.33 -4.86 -12.00
N LEU A 119 -19.55 -4.15 -12.79
CA LEU A 119 -18.33 -3.47 -12.35
C LEU A 119 -18.52 -1.96 -12.42
N ILE A 120 -18.41 -1.28 -11.28
CA ILE A 120 -18.30 0.18 -11.23
C ILE A 120 -16.89 0.50 -10.74
N ASP A 121 -16.05 0.92 -11.68
CA ASP A 121 -14.66 1.24 -11.39
C ASP A 121 -14.49 2.73 -11.12
N GLU A 122 -13.51 3.07 -10.28
CA GLU A 122 -13.25 4.44 -9.80
C GLU A 122 -14.53 5.14 -9.32
N LEU A 123 -15.32 4.44 -8.51
CA LEU A 123 -16.57 4.93 -7.92
C LEU A 123 -16.44 6.33 -7.28
N PRO A 124 -15.34 6.69 -6.59
CA PRO A 124 -15.14 8.04 -6.06
C PRO A 124 -15.25 9.14 -7.13
N TRP A 125 -14.72 8.89 -8.33
CA TRP A 125 -14.80 9.83 -9.44
C TRP A 125 -16.20 9.85 -10.09
N LEU A 126 -16.86 8.70 -10.13
CA LEU A 126 -18.22 8.63 -10.65
C LEU A 126 -19.20 9.41 -9.76
N ALA A 127 -19.06 9.29 -8.45
CA ALA A 127 -19.90 9.98 -7.48
C ALA A 127 -19.62 11.49 -7.39
N GLY A 128 -18.35 11.89 -7.58
CA GLY A 128 -17.94 13.29 -7.57
C GLY A 128 -17.90 13.95 -6.18
N PRO A 129 -17.65 15.27 -6.12
CA PRO A 129 -17.50 16.02 -4.87
C PRO A 129 -18.75 16.03 -4.00
N GLN A 130 -19.94 16.03 -4.60
CA GLN A 130 -21.24 15.96 -3.92
C GLN A 130 -21.81 14.54 -4.04
N SER A 131 -21.10 13.57 -3.48
CA SER A 131 -21.32 12.14 -3.66
C SER A 131 -22.66 11.61 -3.14
N SER A 132 -23.40 12.36 -2.33
CA SER A 132 -24.61 11.90 -1.63
C SER A 132 -25.72 11.41 -2.57
N GLU A 133 -25.98 12.09 -3.69
CA GLU A 133 -27.01 11.69 -4.65
C GLU A 133 -26.69 10.31 -5.25
N MET A 134 -25.52 10.18 -5.85
CA MET A 134 -25.12 8.94 -6.52
C MET A 134 -25.08 7.75 -5.55
N ILE A 135 -24.52 7.93 -4.36
CA ILE A 135 -24.45 6.87 -3.34
C ILE A 135 -25.84 6.49 -2.81
N SER A 136 -26.73 7.48 -2.61
CA SER A 136 -28.12 7.22 -2.21
C SER A 136 -28.88 6.42 -3.26
N GLU A 137 -28.73 6.76 -4.54
CA GLU A 137 -29.41 6.05 -5.63
C GLU A 137 -28.80 4.67 -5.90
N LEU A 138 -27.48 4.50 -5.72
CA LEU A 138 -26.85 3.18 -5.71
C LEU A 138 -27.40 2.30 -4.57
N GLY A 139 -27.55 2.89 -3.37
CA GLY A 139 -28.16 2.21 -2.22
C GLY A 139 -29.63 1.86 -2.48
N TYR A 140 -30.40 2.76 -3.10
CA TYR A 140 -31.78 2.50 -3.49
C TYR A 140 -31.87 1.36 -4.53
N PHE A 141 -31.06 1.40 -5.58
CA PHE A 141 -30.97 0.36 -6.59
C PHE A 141 -30.67 -1.01 -5.96
N TRP A 142 -29.70 -1.07 -5.04
CA TRP A 142 -29.35 -2.30 -4.35
C TRP A 142 -30.50 -2.81 -3.48
N ASN A 143 -31.00 -1.98 -2.56
CA ASN A 143 -31.97 -2.37 -1.54
C ASN A 143 -33.35 -2.67 -2.12
N SER A 144 -33.78 -1.91 -3.13
CA SER A 144 -35.13 -2.05 -3.69
C SER A 144 -35.24 -3.18 -4.72
N TRP A 145 -34.12 -3.59 -5.34
CA TRP A 145 -34.20 -4.55 -6.44
C TRP A 145 -33.03 -5.55 -6.49
N ALA A 146 -31.76 -5.09 -6.56
CA ALA A 146 -30.63 -5.96 -6.91
C ALA A 146 -30.39 -7.09 -5.90
N ASP A 147 -30.53 -6.82 -4.62
CA ASP A 147 -30.37 -7.82 -3.55
C ASP A 147 -31.37 -8.99 -3.70
N SER A 148 -32.62 -8.71 -4.03
CA SER A 148 -33.69 -9.70 -4.19
C SER A 148 -33.51 -10.62 -5.40
N GLN A 149 -32.71 -10.23 -6.41
CA GLN A 149 -32.52 -10.99 -7.65
C GLN A 149 -31.71 -12.29 -7.44
N ARG A 150 -30.95 -12.41 -6.34
CA ARG A 150 -30.13 -13.56 -5.96
C ARG A 150 -29.03 -13.96 -6.98
N ASN A 151 -28.88 -13.23 -8.08
CA ASN A 151 -27.93 -13.55 -9.16
C ASN A 151 -27.02 -12.39 -9.54
N ILE A 152 -27.08 -11.26 -8.82
CA ILE A 152 -26.26 -10.08 -9.10
C ILE A 152 -24.99 -10.11 -8.24
N ILE A 153 -23.87 -9.75 -8.85
CA ILE A 153 -22.62 -9.40 -8.16
C ILE A 153 -22.30 -7.97 -8.55
N LEU A 154 -22.46 -7.05 -7.61
CA LEU A 154 -22.05 -5.67 -7.77
C LEU A 154 -20.65 -5.49 -7.18
N VAL A 155 -19.69 -5.18 -8.03
CA VAL A 155 -18.31 -4.88 -7.62
C VAL A 155 -18.07 -3.40 -7.82
N VAL A 156 -17.71 -2.71 -6.75
CA VAL A 156 -17.30 -1.31 -6.80
C VAL A 156 -15.83 -1.21 -6.47
N CYS A 157 -15.07 -0.47 -7.30
CA CYS A 157 -13.65 -0.24 -7.10
C CYS A 157 -13.37 1.24 -6.87
N GLY A 158 -12.34 1.54 -6.05
CA GLY A 158 -11.89 2.91 -5.86
C GLY A 158 -10.44 3.01 -5.39
N SER A 159 -9.73 4.00 -5.94
CA SER A 159 -8.35 4.32 -5.53
C SER A 159 -8.29 5.35 -4.40
N ALA A 160 -9.32 6.16 -4.21
CA ALA A 160 -9.49 7.06 -3.07
C ALA A 160 -9.93 6.26 -1.83
N THR A 161 -8.97 5.62 -1.17
CA THR A 161 -9.22 4.66 -0.09
C THR A 161 -10.08 5.23 1.01
N SER A 162 -9.78 6.44 1.48
CA SER A 162 -10.54 7.09 2.56
C SER A 162 -11.97 7.39 2.13
N TRP A 163 -12.16 7.87 0.89
CA TRP A 163 -13.50 8.09 0.38
C TRP A 163 -14.32 6.79 0.32
N MET A 164 -13.70 5.69 -0.12
CA MET A 164 -14.34 4.36 -0.11
C MET A 164 -14.71 3.90 1.31
N LEU A 165 -13.83 4.16 2.27
CA LEU A 165 -14.11 3.85 3.68
C LEU A 165 -15.27 4.67 4.23
N ASP A 166 -15.26 5.99 3.99
CA ASP A 166 -16.23 6.91 4.56
C ASP A 166 -17.62 6.82 3.89
N ASN A 167 -17.69 6.59 2.56
CA ASN A 167 -18.93 6.67 1.80
C ASN A 167 -19.50 5.31 1.36
N VAL A 168 -18.72 4.22 1.48
CA VAL A 168 -19.16 2.88 1.02
C VAL A 168 -19.05 1.85 2.14
N ILE A 169 -17.90 1.76 2.80
CA ILE A 169 -17.59 0.64 3.72
C ILE A 169 -18.09 0.91 5.12
N ARG A 170 -17.87 2.12 5.64
CA ARG A 170 -18.30 2.58 6.97
C ARG A 170 -19.54 3.49 6.91
N ASP A 171 -20.20 3.54 5.74
CA ASP A 171 -21.38 4.36 5.56
C ASP A 171 -22.48 3.97 6.58
N TYR A 172 -23.09 4.98 7.19
CA TYR A 172 -24.24 4.81 8.08
C TYR A 172 -25.59 5.06 7.38
N GLY A 173 -25.55 5.30 6.07
CA GLY A 173 -26.70 5.60 5.22
C GLY A 173 -27.26 4.36 4.49
N GLY A 174 -27.57 4.55 3.20
CA GLY A 174 -28.25 3.54 2.37
C GLY A 174 -27.46 2.25 2.10
N LEU A 175 -26.14 2.29 2.23
CA LEU A 175 -25.25 1.14 2.04
C LEU A 175 -24.84 0.45 3.34
N HIS A 176 -25.30 0.94 4.49
CA HIS A 176 -24.95 0.37 5.79
C HIS A 176 -25.28 -1.14 5.90
N GLY A 177 -24.25 -1.94 6.20
CA GLY A 177 -24.39 -3.39 6.33
C GLY A 177 -24.77 -4.13 5.04
N ARG A 178 -24.66 -3.49 3.87
CA ARG A 178 -25.01 -4.10 2.57
C ARG A 178 -23.86 -4.75 1.85
N LEU A 179 -22.63 -4.35 2.17
CA LEU A 179 -21.45 -5.03 1.63
C LEU A 179 -21.38 -6.47 2.17
N THR A 180 -21.25 -7.40 1.25
CA THR A 180 -21.04 -8.82 1.59
C THR A 180 -19.57 -9.16 1.70
N GLU A 181 -18.70 -8.35 1.08
CA GLU A 181 -17.25 -8.51 1.16
C GLU A 181 -16.51 -7.19 0.92
N THR A 182 -15.38 -7.02 1.58
CA THR A 182 -14.47 -5.90 1.37
C THR A 182 -13.05 -6.42 1.14
N ILE A 183 -12.42 -6.00 0.04
CA ILE A 183 -11.07 -6.42 -0.33
C ILE A 183 -10.16 -5.20 -0.35
N LYS A 184 -9.24 -5.12 0.61
CA LYS A 184 -8.15 -4.13 0.59
C LYS A 184 -6.98 -4.70 -0.19
N LEU A 185 -6.75 -4.19 -1.40
CA LEU A 185 -5.62 -4.61 -2.22
C LEU A 185 -4.34 -3.84 -1.81
N ALA A 186 -3.28 -4.58 -1.49
CA ALA A 186 -1.96 -4.03 -1.16
C ALA A 186 -0.98 -4.15 -2.34
N PRO A 187 0.16 -3.44 -2.34
CA PRO A 187 1.27 -3.72 -3.25
C PRO A 187 1.73 -5.19 -3.16
N PHE A 188 2.42 -5.69 -4.17
CA PHE A 188 3.02 -7.03 -4.14
C PHE A 188 4.07 -7.14 -3.04
N THR A 189 4.13 -8.28 -2.39
CA THR A 189 5.24 -8.69 -1.53
C THR A 189 6.49 -9.01 -2.36
N LEU A 190 7.64 -9.19 -1.72
CA LEU A 190 8.87 -9.67 -2.40
C LEU A 190 8.65 -11.02 -3.10
N SER A 191 7.90 -11.92 -2.50
CA SER A 191 7.54 -13.21 -3.11
C SER A 191 6.71 -13.04 -4.38
N GLU A 192 5.70 -12.18 -4.36
CA GLU A 192 4.87 -11.88 -5.54
C GLU A 192 5.69 -11.16 -6.62
N CYS A 193 6.58 -10.23 -6.24
CA CYS A 193 7.53 -9.62 -7.17
C CYS A 193 8.46 -10.66 -7.80
N GLN A 194 8.96 -11.64 -7.04
CA GLN A 194 9.77 -12.73 -7.59
C GLN A 194 8.99 -13.56 -8.62
N LYS A 195 7.72 -13.86 -8.36
CA LYS A 195 6.82 -14.54 -9.31
C LYS A 195 6.63 -13.71 -10.57
N TYR A 196 6.45 -12.37 -10.42
CA TYR A 196 6.34 -11.42 -11.53
C TYR A 196 7.60 -11.44 -12.40
N TYR A 197 8.79 -11.30 -11.80
CA TYR A 197 10.06 -11.29 -12.54
C TYR A 197 10.28 -12.59 -13.32
N ARG A 198 10.10 -13.75 -12.67
CA ARG A 198 10.27 -15.06 -13.32
C ARG A 198 9.35 -15.22 -14.50
N ARG A 199 8.09 -14.84 -14.37
CA ARG A 199 7.10 -14.93 -15.42
C ARG A 199 7.43 -14.07 -16.64
N ASN A 200 7.95 -12.86 -16.41
CA ASN A 200 8.31 -11.92 -17.47
C ASN A 200 9.76 -12.09 -17.98
N GLY A 201 10.40 -13.22 -17.69
CA GLY A 201 11.71 -13.58 -18.24
C GLY A 201 12.89 -12.85 -17.63
N PHE A 202 12.71 -12.18 -16.48
CA PHE A 202 13.82 -11.56 -15.74
C PHE A 202 14.66 -12.62 -15.03
N ARG A 203 15.98 -12.46 -15.10
CA ARG A 203 16.98 -13.29 -14.40
C ARG A 203 17.70 -12.45 -13.37
N LEU A 204 17.01 -12.14 -12.27
CA LEU A 204 17.50 -11.30 -11.19
C LEU A 204 17.85 -12.14 -9.96
N SER A 205 18.93 -11.78 -9.28
CA SER A 205 19.19 -12.22 -7.91
C SER A 205 18.19 -11.59 -6.95
N ARG A 206 17.99 -12.21 -5.78
CA ARG A 206 17.13 -11.64 -4.74
C ARG A 206 17.65 -10.28 -4.24
N TYR A 207 18.96 -10.06 -4.28
CA TYR A 207 19.57 -8.77 -3.97
C TYR A 207 19.13 -7.68 -4.97
N GLU A 208 19.17 -7.95 -6.27
CA GLU A 208 18.68 -7.02 -7.30
C GLU A 208 17.18 -6.79 -7.20
N MET A 209 16.39 -7.84 -6.89
CA MET A 209 14.94 -7.71 -6.64
C MET A 209 14.68 -6.81 -5.42
N CYS A 210 15.48 -6.93 -4.36
CA CYS A 210 15.42 -6.07 -3.19
C CYS A 210 15.67 -4.59 -3.55
N ILE A 211 16.74 -4.29 -4.29
CA ILE A 211 17.05 -2.92 -4.75
C ILE A 211 15.89 -2.37 -5.60
N CYS A 212 15.35 -3.19 -6.51
CA CYS A 212 14.22 -2.80 -7.33
C CYS A 212 12.97 -2.48 -6.49
N TYR A 213 12.69 -3.32 -5.47
CA TYR A 213 11.58 -3.10 -4.53
C TYR A 213 11.76 -1.82 -3.72
N MET A 214 12.96 -1.56 -3.21
CA MET A 214 13.29 -0.35 -2.45
C MET A 214 13.16 0.94 -3.29
N ALA A 215 13.25 0.86 -4.62
CA ALA A 215 13.05 2.01 -5.50
C ALA A 215 11.60 2.17 -5.99
N LEU A 216 10.92 1.07 -6.33
CA LEU A 216 9.61 1.08 -7.02
C LEU A 216 8.45 0.62 -6.13
N GLY A 217 8.74 -0.03 -5.00
CA GLY A 217 7.76 -0.78 -4.23
C GLY A 217 7.24 -2.01 -5.00
N GLY A 218 6.30 -2.71 -4.41
CA GLY A 218 5.60 -3.83 -5.06
C GLY A 218 4.42 -3.39 -5.93
N VAL A 219 4.51 -2.26 -6.63
CA VAL A 219 3.39 -1.71 -7.42
C VAL A 219 3.44 -2.26 -8.84
N PRO A 220 2.46 -3.08 -9.27
CA PRO A 220 2.47 -3.74 -10.57
C PRO A 220 2.73 -2.79 -11.74
N PHE A 221 2.10 -1.63 -11.74
CA PHE A 221 2.28 -0.62 -12.79
C PHE A 221 3.74 -0.17 -12.99
N TYR A 222 4.53 -0.09 -11.91
CA TYR A 222 5.94 0.28 -12.03
C TYR A 222 6.78 -0.91 -12.45
N LEU A 223 6.40 -2.11 -12.03
CA LEU A 223 7.07 -3.34 -12.49
C LEU A 223 6.89 -3.55 -13.99
N ASP A 224 5.71 -3.22 -14.55
CA ASP A 224 5.45 -3.30 -16.00
C ASP A 224 6.30 -2.33 -16.85
N LYS A 225 6.90 -1.31 -16.22
CA LYS A 225 7.85 -0.42 -16.91
C LYS A 225 9.25 -1.02 -17.04
N LEU A 226 9.55 -2.12 -16.36
CA LEU A 226 10.87 -2.77 -16.41
C LEU A 226 11.07 -3.47 -17.76
N ARG A 227 12.32 -3.52 -18.21
CA ARG A 227 12.76 -4.23 -19.42
C ARG A 227 13.75 -5.34 -19.03
N ASN A 228 13.43 -6.57 -19.37
CA ASN A 228 14.27 -7.74 -19.05
C ASN A 228 15.61 -7.77 -19.81
N SER A 229 15.74 -6.98 -20.88
CA SER A 229 16.99 -6.78 -21.63
C SER A 229 17.96 -5.77 -20.96
N GLN A 230 17.56 -5.17 -19.84
CA GLN A 230 18.33 -4.17 -19.11
C GLN A 230 18.60 -4.63 -17.68
N THR A 231 19.74 -4.23 -17.12
CA THR A 231 20.03 -4.40 -15.68
C THR A 231 19.04 -3.61 -14.82
N ILE A 232 18.92 -3.93 -13.54
CA ILE A 232 18.08 -3.15 -12.61
C ILE A 232 18.55 -1.71 -12.50
N THR A 233 19.87 -1.50 -12.47
CA THR A 233 20.46 -0.15 -12.45
C THR A 233 20.04 0.65 -13.69
N GLU A 234 20.07 0.06 -14.88
CA GLU A 234 19.62 0.71 -16.12
C GLU A 234 18.12 0.97 -16.15
N ASN A 235 17.32 0.05 -15.62
CA ASN A 235 15.88 0.22 -15.51
C ASN A 235 15.52 1.38 -14.56
N ILE A 236 16.12 1.45 -13.39
CA ILE A 236 15.90 2.53 -12.41
C ILE A 236 16.33 3.87 -13.03
N ASP A 237 17.52 3.91 -13.66
CA ASP A 237 18.01 5.13 -14.32
C ASP A 237 17.03 5.62 -15.40
N ARG A 238 16.52 4.71 -16.22
CA ARG A 238 15.55 5.03 -17.27
C ARG A 238 14.21 5.50 -16.72
N ILE A 239 13.68 4.83 -15.70
CA ILE A 239 12.35 5.13 -15.13
C ILE A 239 12.35 6.47 -14.41
N PHE A 240 13.39 6.76 -13.65
CA PHE A 240 13.41 7.93 -12.76
C PHE A 240 14.17 9.14 -13.33
N PHE A 241 15.15 8.92 -14.20
CA PHE A 241 16.08 10.00 -14.61
C PHE A 241 16.08 10.31 -16.11
N ALA A 242 15.39 9.49 -16.93
CA ALA A 242 15.34 9.73 -18.37
C ALA A 242 14.02 10.37 -18.84
N ASP A 243 12.99 10.45 -18.03
CA ASP A 243 11.67 10.97 -18.40
C ASP A 243 11.15 11.95 -17.35
N GLU A 244 10.92 13.21 -17.75
CA GLU A 244 10.34 14.25 -16.89
C GLU A 244 8.92 13.93 -16.42
N LYS A 245 8.22 12.99 -17.07
CA LYS A 245 6.91 12.51 -16.65
C LYS A 245 6.91 11.90 -15.24
N ILE A 246 8.10 11.59 -14.71
CA ILE A 246 8.23 11.09 -13.34
C ILE A 246 7.73 12.10 -12.30
N HIS A 247 7.87 13.40 -12.57
CA HIS A 247 7.35 14.46 -11.69
C HIS A 247 5.82 14.46 -11.67
N GLN A 248 5.19 14.30 -12.85
CA GLN A 248 3.73 14.20 -12.94
C GLN A 248 3.26 12.89 -12.29
N GLU A 249 3.99 11.80 -12.47
CA GLU A 249 3.70 10.52 -11.84
C GLU A 249 3.66 10.62 -10.31
N PHE A 250 4.65 11.29 -9.70
CA PHE A 250 4.67 11.55 -8.26
C PHE A 250 3.44 12.33 -7.82
N LEU A 251 3.06 13.37 -8.54
CA LEU A 251 1.86 14.15 -8.23
C LEU A 251 0.57 13.35 -8.42
N ASP A 252 0.53 12.44 -9.40
CA ASP A 252 -0.65 11.62 -9.71
C ASP A 252 -0.93 10.56 -8.66
N VAL A 253 0.10 10.11 -7.91
CA VAL A 253 -0.10 9.22 -6.75
C VAL A 253 -1.04 9.87 -5.74
N TYR A 254 -0.91 11.17 -5.52
CA TYR A 254 -1.70 11.93 -4.53
C TYR A 254 -2.98 12.53 -5.10
N ALA A 255 -3.10 12.67 -6.42
CA ALA A 255 -4.32 13.17 -7.06
C ALA A 255 -5.54 12.25 -6.80
N GLY A 256 -5.29 10.97 -6.55
CA GLY A 256 -6.33 9.99 -6.21
C GLY A 256 -6.86 10.06 -4.79
N LEU A 257 -6.28 10.89 -3.90
CA LEU A 257 -6.66 10.94 -2.48
C LEU A 257 -7.85 11.86 -2.18
N TYR A 258 -8.52 12.39 -3.20
CA TYR A 258 -9.73 13.19 -3.09
C TYR A 258 -9.62 14.39 -2.11
N ALA A 259 -9.64 15.61 -2.63
CA ALA A 259 -9.47 16.90 -1.96
C ALA A 259 -8.04 17.21 -1.43
N SER A 260 -7.59 18.44 -1.63
CA SER A 260 -6.35 18.99 -1.05
C SER A 260 -5.04 18.28 -1.46
N LYS A 261 -4.88 17.93 -2.74
CA LYS A 261 -3.66 17.30 -3.30
C LYS A 261 -2.37 17.96 -2.81
N GLU A 262 -2.32 19.28 -2.80
CA GLU A 262 -1.16 20.07 -2.38
C GLU A 262 -0.77 19.77 -0.94
N ARG A 263 -1.74 19.70 -0.03
CA ARG A 263 -1.48 19.42 1.40
C ARG A 263 -0.95 18.00 1.64
N TYR A 264 -1.42 17.01 0.89
CA TYR A 264 -0.86 15.67 0.95
C TYR A 264 0.60 15.64 0.49
N VAL A 265 0.90 16.35 -0.60
CA VAL A 265 2.26 16.47 -1.12
C VAL A 265 3.18 17.16 -0.11
N ASP A 266 2.72 18.22 0.56
CA ASP A 266 3.50 18.91 1.58
C ASP A 266 3.81 18.02 2.79
N ILE A 267 2.81 17.28 3.30
CA ILE A 267 3.01 16.30 4.39
C ILE A 267 4.05 15.26 3.98
N VAL A 268 3.90 14.70 2.77
CA VAL A 268 4.80 13.64 2.28
C VAL A 268 6.22 14.15 2.05
N LYS A 269 6.39 15.38 1.55
CA LYS A 269 7.72 16.00 1.40
C LYS A 269 8.42 16.16 2.75
N VAL A 270 7.69 16.65 3.76
CA VAL A 270 8.23 16.83 5.10
C VAL A 270 8.60 15.48 5.72
N LEU A 271 7.72 14.48 5.64
CA LEU A 271 8.00 13.13 6.11
C LEU A 271 9.16 12.46 5.35
N GLY A 272 9.30 12.71 4.06
CA GLY A 272 10.42 12.20 3.25
C GLY A 272 11.79 12.76 3.66
N SER A 273 11.85 13.89 4.35
CA SER A 273 13.09 14.45 4.90
C SER A 273 13.49 13.86 6.26
N GLN A 274 12.59 13.12 6.91
CA GLN A 274 12.76 12.55 8.25
C GLN A 274 12.46 11.05 8.24
N PHE A 275 13.48 10.25 7.96
CA PHE A 275 13.32 8.81 7.77
C PHE A 275 12.60 8.12 8.93
N TYR A 276 12.91 8.47 10.16
CA TYR A 276 12.28 7.91 11.36
C TYR A 276 10.91 8.54 11.70
N GLY A 277 10.38 9.35 10.78
CA GLY A 277 9.06 9.96 10.91
C GLY A 277 8.99 11.13 11.87
N MET A 278 7.80 11.70 11.99
CA MET A 278 7.51 12.89 12.78
C MET A 278 6.20 12.73 13.54
N THR A 279 6.09 13.40 14.69
CA THR A 279 4.82 13.55 15.39
C THR A 279 3.87 14.48 14.63
N GLN A 280 2.58 14.40 14.91
CA GLN A 280 1.60 15.31 14.30
C GLN A 280 1.92 16.79 14.58
N LYS A 281 2.49 17.11 15.76
CA LYS A 281 2.90 18.47 16.13
C LYS A 281 4.08 18.95 15.28
N GLU A 282 5.09 18.11 15.07
CA GLU A 282 6.24 18.43 14.22
C GLU A 282 5.81 18.64 12.77
N ILE A 283 4.92 17.79 12.24
CA ILE A 283 4.34 17.95 10.89
C ILE A 283 3.58 19.27 10.81
N SER A 284 2.69 19.55 11.76
CA SER A 284 1.90 20.78 11.85
C SER A 284 2.78 22.03 11.76
N THR A 285 3.87 22.04 12.51
CA THR A 285 4.84 23.14 12.50
C THR A 285 5.55 23.27 11.16
N ALA A 286 5.96 22.15 10.56
CA ALA A 286 6.75 22.14 9.33
C ALA A 286 5.96 22.58 8.08
N ILE A 287 4.63 22.33 8.04
CA ILE A 287 3.77 22.71 6.91
C ILE A 287 2.90 23.94 7.19
N ASP A 288 3.11 24.60 8.33
CA ASP A 288 2.31 25.76 8.79
C ASP A 288 0.79 25.51 8.77
N VAL A 289 0.36 24.38 9.31
CA VAL A 289 -1.05 23.99 9.44
C VAL A 289 -1.37 23.69 10.88
N LYS A 290 -2.41 24.32 11.43
CA LYS A 290 -2.81 24.09 12.83
C LYS A 290 -3.09 22.60 13.10
N THR A 291 -2.60 22.12 14.26
CA THR A 291 -3.01 20.81 14.77
C THR A 291 -4.52 20.81 14.99
N GLY A 292 -5.22 19.81 14.47
CA GLY A 292 -6.68 19.72 14.60
C GLY A 292 -7.27 18.66 13.68
N GLY A 293 -8.59 18.58 13.62
CA GLY A 293 -9.32 17.57 12.88
C GLY A 293 -8.93 17.48 11.40
N THR A 294 -8.62 18.61 10.76
CA THR A 294 -8.20 18.62 9.34
C THR A 294 -6.88 17.88 9.13
N LEU A 295 -5.85 18.18 9.93
CA LEU A 295 -4.56 17.48 9.80
C LEU A 295 -4.69 16.00 10.17
N THR A 296 -5.44 15.68 11.22
CA THR A 296 -5.74 14.30 11.62
C THR A 296 -6.36 13.54 10.45
N LYS A 297 -7.37 14.10 9.79
CA LYS A 297 -8.02 13.46 8.63
C LYS A 297 -7.07 13.27 7.45
N LEU A 298 -6.18 14.23 7.17
CA LEU A 298 -5.16 14.09 6.12
C LEU A 298 -4.19 12.95 6.42
N LEU A 299 -3.74 12.82 7.66
CA LEU A 299 -2.86 11.73 8.11
C LEU A 299 -3.57 10.37 8.06
N GLU A 300 -4.82 10.28 8.51
CA GLU A 300 -5.65 9.07 8.39
C GLU A 300 -5.79 8.64 6.92
N ASN A 301 -6.06 9.58 6.01
CA ASN A 301 -6.19 9.30 4.60
C ASN A 301 -4.91 8.74 3.98
N LEU A 302 -3.75 9.28 4.35
CA LEU A 302 -2.45 8.77 3.92
C LEU A 302 -2.16 7.37 4.50
N MET A 303 -2.54 7.11 5.76
CA MET A 303 -2.40 5.78 6.39
C MET A 303 -3.28 4.73 5.72
N GLU A 304 -4.54 5.05 5.51
CA GLU A 304 -5.48 4.11 4.88
C GLU A 304 -5.07 3.78 3.43
N SER A 305 -4.45 4.75 2.75
CA SER A 305 -3.89 4.55 1.41
C SER A 305 -2.55 3.79 1.40
N GLY A 306 -1.98 3.47 2.57
CA GLY A 306 -0.69 2.77 2.68
C GLY A 306 0.50 3.61 2.22
N ILE A 307 0.41 4.93 2.30
CA ILE A 307 1.50 5.86 1.95
C ILE A 307 2.36 6.16 3.17
N ILE A 308 1.74 6.32 4.33
CA ILE A 308 2.41 6.47 5.61
C ILE A 308 1.93 5.40 6.59
N ARG A 309 2.70 5.18 7.64
CA ARG A 309 2.26 4.41 8.81
C ARG A 309 2.35 5.27 10.07
N ALA A 310 1.55 4.94 11.07
CA ALA A 310 1.69 5.45 12.41
C ALA A 310 2.24 4.35 13.32
N TYR A 311 3.20 4.67 14.17
CA TYR A 311 3.72 3.75 15.17
C TYR A 311 4.07 4.48 16.47
N PRO A 312 4.03 3.78 17.62
CA PRO A 312 4.42 4.38 18.88
C PRO A 312 5.96 4.49 18.96
N ARG A 313 6.43 5.69 19.29
CA ARG A 313 7.83 5.93 19.69
C ARG A 313 7.91 6.06 21.19
N TYR A 314 8.64 5.17 21.81
CA TYR A 314 8.82 5.17 23.26
C TYR A 314 10.03 6.02 23.62
N GLY A 315 9.77 7.18 24.19
CA GLY A 315 10.78 8.06 24.78
C GLY A 315 10.90 7.87 26.29
N LYS A 316 11.69 8.73 26.94
CA LYS A 316 11.94 8.65 28.39
C LYS A 316 10.70 8.89 29.25
N GLU A 317 9.79 9.77 28.84
CA GLU A 317 8.70 10.28 29.68
C GLU A 317 7.30 9.89 29.17
N ARG A 318 7.13 9.73 27.86
CA ARG A 318 5.82 9.45 27.25
C ARG A 318 5.93 8.66 25.94
N VAL A 319 4.83 8.03 25.56
CA VAL A 319 4.66 7.42 24.25
C VAL A 319 4.09 8.48 23.31
N GLU A 320 4.72 8.66 22.15
CA GLU A 320 4.27 9.56 21.11
C GLU A 320 3.92 8.76 19.84
N THR A 321 2.85 9.15 19.17
CA THR A 321 2.55 8.61 17.85
C THR A 321 3.40 9.33 16.80
N VAL A 322 4.16 8.59 16.04
CA VAL A 322 5.03 9.06 14.95
C VAL A 322 4.47 8.58 13.64
N TYR A 323 4.43 9.47 12.66
CA TYR A 323 4.01 9.20 11.29
C TYR A 323 5.25 9.08 10.41
N GLN A 324 5.37 8.01 9.64
CA GLN A 324 6.51 7.71 8.78
C GLN A 324 6.04 7.45 7.36
N LEU A 325 6.74 8.01 6.38
CA LEU A 325 6.53 7.70 4.96
C LEU A 325 7.03 6.29 4.67
N ILE A 326 6.18 5.44 4.08
CA ILE A 326 6.49 4.05 3.75
C ILE A 326 6.37 3.75 2.25
N ASP A 327 5.91 4.69 1.44
CA ASP A 327 5.86 4.52 -0.01
C ASP A 327 7.25 4.61 -0.63
N PHE A 328 7.81 3.47 -1.04
CA PHE A 328 9.16 3.36 -1.60
C PHE A 328 9.37 4.24 -2.82
N PHE A 329 8.38 4.30 -3.73
CA PHE A 329 8.46 5.17 -4.90
C PHE A 329 8.61 6.65 -4.50
N SER A 330 7.80 7.12 -3.55
CA SER A 330 7.87 8.49 -3.06
C SER A 330 9.17 8.79 -2.30
N LEU A 331 9.65 7.86 -1.47
CA LEU A 331 10.93 7.97 -0.78
C LEU A 331 12.09 8.11 -1.79
N PHE A 332 12.11 7.25 -2.82
CA PHE A 332 13.14 7.31 -3.87
C PHE A 332 13.08 8.63 -4.64
N TYR A 333 11.86 9.04 -5.05
CA TYR A 333 11.64 10.29 -5.76
C TYR A 333 12.12 11.50 -4.94
N LEU A 334 11.73 11.61 -3.69
CA LEU A 334 12.11 12.72 -2.82
C LEU A 334 13.60 12.78 -2.57
N ARG A 335 14.26 11.64 -2.42
CA ARG A 335 15.70 11.56 -2.15
C ARG A 335 16.54 11.93 -3.36
N PHE A 336 16.16 11.46 -4.55
CA PHE A 336 17.05 11.50 -5.71
C PHE A 336 16.58 12.39 -6.85
N ILE A 337 15.29 12.71 -6.96
CA ILE A 337 14.70 13.39 -8.12
C ILE A 337 14.22 14.79 -7.78
N GLN A 338 13.56 14.97 -6.65
CA GLN A 338 12.94 16.25 -6.29
C GLN A 338 13.96 17.40 -6.33
N GLY A 339 13.62 18.49 -7.05
CA GLY A 339 14.47 19.68 -7.17
C GLY A 339 15.74 19.50 -8.02
N LYS A 340 15.89 18.37 -8.71
CA LYS A 340 17.03 18.10 -9.58
C LYS A 340 16.57 17.98 -11.03
N GLN A 341 17.45 18.34 -11.98
CA GLN A 341 17.20 18.07 -13.39
C GLN A 341 17.31 16.58 -13.68
N ALA A 342 16.32 16.02 -14.37
CA ALA A 342 16.40 14.66 -14.88
C ALA A 342 17.57 14.55 -15.88
N LYS A 343 18.51 13.66 -15.61
CA LYS A 343 19.66 13.39 -16.50
C LYS A 343 19.99 11.92 -16.45
N LYS A 344 19.93 11.28 -17.61
CA LYS A 344 20.31 9.88 -17.77
C LYS A 344 21.73 9.61 -17.26
N GLY A 345 21.93 8.52 -16.54
CA GLY A 345 23.23 8.10 -16.01
C GLY A 345 23.48 8.52 -14.55
N ILE A 346 22.60 9.31 -13.95
CA ILE A 346 22.74 9.75 -12.55
C ILE A 346 22.69 8.53 -11.61
N TRP A 347 21.73 7.62 -11.78
CA TRP A 347 21.65 6.45 -10.91
C TRP A 347 22.87 5.53 -11.04
N LYS A 348 23.38 5.37 -12.27
CA LYS A 348 24.61 4.60 -12.50
C LYS A 348 25.81 5.16 -11.74
N SER A 349 25.88 6.49 -11.57
CA SER A 349 26.96 7.14 -10.82
C SER A 349 26.79 7.08 -9.31
N ILE A 350 25.55 6.91 -8.83
CA ILE A 350 25.22 6.79 -7.39
C ILE A 350 25.36 5.34 -6.92
N HIS A 351 24.99 4.39 -7.75
CA HIS A 351 25.00 2.97 -7.39
C HIS A 351 26.39 2.49 -6.94
N GLY A 352 26.44 1.85 -5.77
CA GLY A 352 27.68 1.37 -5.17
C GLY A 352 28.51 2.43 -4.42
N THR A 353 28.04 3.68 -4.34
CA THR A 353 28.70 4.75 -3.56
C THR A 353 28.18 4.78 -2.10
N PRO A 354 28.85 5.52 -1.19
CA PRO A 354 28.33 5.74 0.16
C PRO A 354 26.88 6.27 0.20
N THR A 355 26.52 7.17 -0.73
CA THR A 355 25.14 7.69 -0.85
C THR A 355 24.13 6.59 -1.15
N PHE A 356 24.48 5.63 -2.00
CA PHE A 356 23.66 4.46 -2.28
C PHE A 356 23.49 3.60 -1.02
N TYR A 357 24.58 3.29 -0.32
CA TYR A 357 24.51 2.42 0.87
C TYR A 357 23.76 3.06 2.02
N THR A 358 23.84 4.38 2.21
CA THR A 358 23.04 5.10 3.20
C THR A 358 21.54 4.97 2.87
N TRP A 359 21.14 5.27 1.63
CA TRP A 359 19.75 5.11 1.19
C TRP A 359 19.28 3.67 1.30
N ALA A 360 20.12 2.72 0.89
CA ALA A 360 19.76 1.31 0.89
C ALA A 360 19.63 0.77 2.33
N GLY A 361 20.45 1.24 3.27
CA GLY A 361 20.33 0.91 4.70
C GLY A 361 18.98 1.36 5.25
N ASP A 362 18.70 2.66 5.13
CA ASP A 362 17.44 3.26 5.58
C ASP A 362 16.23 2.51 4.98
N THR A 363 16.25 2.30 3.66
CA THR A 363 15.12 1.70 2.97
C THR A 363 14.97 0.21 3.23
N PHE A 364 16.07 -0.49 3.53
CA PHE A 364 16.05 -1.90 3.91
C PHE A 364 15.40 -2.11 5.29
N GLU A 365 15.62 -1.20 6.24
CA GLU A 365 14.91 -1.23 7.52
C GLU A 365 13.39 -1.18 7.30
N LEU A 366 12.92 -0.26 6.44
CA LEU A 366 11.52 -0.16 6.08
C LEU A 366 11.01 -1.43 5.40
N LEU A 367 11.79 -2.01 4.47
CA LEU A 367 11.47 -3.27 3.81
C LEU A 367 11.29 -4.42 4.79
N CYS A 368 12.16 -4.51 5.79
CA CYS A 368 12.06 -5.51 6.86
C CYS A 368 10.76 -5.37 7.64
N VAL A 369 10.38 -4.14 7.99
CA VAL A 369 9.12 -3.89 8.71
C VAL A 369 7.90 -4.24 7.87
N GLU A 370 7.90 -3.97 6.57
CA GLU A 370 6.83 -4.39 5.64
C GLU A 370 6.73 -5.92 5.50
N HIS A 371 7.83 -6.64 5.79
CA HIS A 371 7.91 -8.10 5.75
C HIS A 371 8.01 -8.72 7.16
N LEU A 372 7.49 -8.02 8.17
CA LEU A 372 7.49 -8.49 9.57
C LEU A 372 6.89 -9.90 9.75
N PRO A 373 5.83 -10.28 9.05
CA PRO A 373 5.31 -11.64 9.14
C PRO A 373 6.31 -12.73 8.76
N GLN A 374 7.15 -12.51 7.73
CA GLN A 374 8.18 -13.45 7.30
C GLN A 374 9.33 -13.52 8.33
N ILE A 375 9.66 -12.40 8.96
CA ILE A 375 10.63 -12.33 10.06
C ILE A 375 10.10 -13.13 11.25
N GLN A 376 8.85 -12.93 11.63
CA GLN A 376 8.19 -13.66 12.72
C GLN A 376 8.24 -15.18 12.50
N ASP A 377 7.88 -15.62 11.30
CA ASP A 377 7.88 -17.04 10.93
C ASP A 377 9.30 -17.62 10.96
N THR A 378 10.30 -16.89 10.46
CA THR A 378 11.71 -17.31 10.45
C THR A 378 12.27 -17.46 11.85
N LEU A 379 11.96 -16.52 12.73
CA LEU A 379 12.37 -16.53 14.13
C LEU A 379 11.51 -17.47 15.00
N ARG A 380 10.44 -18.03 14.43
CA ARG A 380 9.46 -18.89 15.14
C ARG A 380 8.82 -18.21 16.34
N ILE A 381 8.60 -16.91 16.27
CA ILE A 381 7.95 -16.14 17.34
C ILE A 381 6.46 -16.49 17.34
N ALA A 382 5.95 -16.99 18.46
CA ALA A 382 4.56 -17.45 18.58
C ALA A 382 3.56 -16.32 18.31
N SER A 383 3.81 -15.13 18.87
CA SER A 383 3.02 -13.94 18.61
C SER A 383 3.82 -12.67 18.91
N ILE A 384 3.66 -11.65 18.05
CA ILE A 384 4.21 -10.31 18.31
C ILE A 384 3.09 -9.48 18.94
N ASN A 385 3.23 -9.14 20.21
CA ASN A 385 2.28 -8.32 20.95
C ASN A 385 2.45 -6.84 20.66
N ARG A 386 3.71 -6.39 20.52
CA ARG A 386 4.06 -5.02 20.14
C ARG A 386 5.30 -5.02 19.26
N ASN A 387 5.30 -4.13 18.28
CA ASN A 387 6.48 -3.78 17.50
C ASN A 387 6.65 -2.26 17.52
N TYR A 388 7.86 -1.77 17.76
CA TYR A 388 8.15 -0.34 17.89
C TYR A 388 9.64 -0.04 17.79
N CYS A 389 9.98 1.20 17.47
CA CYS A 389 11.33 1.72 17.64
C CYS A 389 11.52 2.19 19.08
N TRP A 390 12.71 2.02 19.59
CA TRP A 390 13.04 2.45 20.95
C TRP A 390 14.33 3.27 20.97
N SER A 391 14.37 4.28 21.81
CA SER A 391 15.59 5.05 22.08
C SER A 391 15.71 5.36 23.56
N GLY A 392 16.93 5.29 24.07
CA GLY A 392 17.23 5.54 25.47
C GLY A 392 18.71 5.80 25.70
N LYS A 393 19.12 5.67 26.97
CA LYS A 393 20.53 5.78 27.36
C LYS A 393 20.88 4.63 28.30
N SER A 394 22.09 4.12 28.17
CA SER A 394 22.70 3.19 29.12
C SER A 394 23.05 3.89 30.46
N SER A 395 23.48 3.11 31.44
CA SER A 395 23.83 3.58 32.77
C SER A 395 24.98 4.60 32.77
N ASP A 396 25.91 4.47 31.81
CA ASP A 396 27.03 5.40 31.61
C ASP A 396 26.67 6.65 30.78
N GLY A 397 25.37 6.80 30.37
CA GLY A 397 24.86 7.96 29.66
C GLY A 397 25.00 7.90 28.14
N ARG A 398 25.59 6.84 27.55
CA ARG A 398 25.65 6.65 26.10
C ARG A 398 24.25 6.46 25.52
N GLY A 399 23.98 7.11 24.39
CA GLY A 399 22.75 6.94 23.66
C GLY A 399 22.64 5.51 23.06
N ALA A 400 21.40 5.00 22.99
CA ALA A 400 21.09 3.73 22.33
C ALA A 400 19.80 3.88 21.54
N GLN A 401 19.79 3.36 20.33
CA GLN A 401 18.61 3.29 19.47
C GLN A 401 18.46 1.86 18.94
N ILE A 402 17.23 1.36 18.97
CA ILE A 402 16.86 0.06 18.43
C ILE A 402 15.85 0.34 17.31
N ASP A 403 16.19 -0.10 16.10
CA ASP A 403 15.41 0.19 14.90
C ASP A 403 14.06 -0.56 14.88
N LEU A 404 14.06 -1.79 15.38
CA LEU A 404 12.86 -2.60 15.55
C LEU A 404 12.97 -3.47 16.81
N LEU A 405 12.04 -3.30 17.73
CA LEU A 405 11.87 -4.14 18.90
C LEU A 405 10.56 -4.91 18.76
N LEU A 406 10.65 -6.24 18.96
CA LEU A 406 9.49 -7.14 18.91
C LEU A 406 9.29 -7.72 20.31
N GLU A 407 8.14 -7.43 20.92
CA GLU A 407 7.76 -8.03 22.21
C GLU A 407 6.88 -9.25 21.97
N SER A 408 7.30 -10.41 22.48
CA SER A 408 6.47 -11.60 22.56
C SER A 408 6.18 -11.99 24.01
N LYS A 409 4.94 -11.81 24.44
CA LYS A 409 4.51 -12.24 25.78
C LYS A 409 4.40 -13.76 25.88
N ALA A 410 4.04 -14.41 24.79
CA ALA A 410 3.94 -15.87 24.74
C ALA A 410 5.31 -16.52 24.95
N ASP A 411 6.35 -15.97 24.32
CA ASP A 411 7.72 -16.48 24.42
C ASP A 411 8.48 -15.86 25.61
N ARG A 412 7.89 -14.89 26.31
CA ARG A 412 8.55 -14.08 27.35
C ARG A 412 9.89 -13.53 26.88
N THR A 413 9.91 -12.95 25.68
CA THR A 413 11.14 -12.52 25.02
C THR A 413 10.93 -11.18 24.32
N ASP A 414 11.92 -10.31 24.48
CA ASP A 414 12.05 -9.06 23.74
C ASP A 414 13.17 -9.22 22.72
N TYR A 415 12.83 -9.14 21.42
CA TYR A 415 13.77 -9.27 20.32
C TYR A 415 14.23 -7.89 19.87
N LEU A 416 15.52 -7.61 20.05
CA LEU A 416 16.19 -6.40 19.56
C LEU A 416 16.72 -6.67 18.15
N CYS A 417 16.07 -6.11 17.15
CA CYS A 417 16.42 -6.34 15.75
C CYS A 417 17.32 -5.22 15.24
N GLU A 418 18.49 -5.59 14.74
CA GLU A 418 19.45 -4.73 14.05
C GLU A 418 19.46 -5.10 12.57
N MET A 419 19.35 -4.11 11.67
CA MET A 419 19.20 -4.34 10.25
C MET A 419 20.40 -3.80 9.48
N LYS A 420 20.99 -4.62 8.57
CA LYS A 420 22.17 -4.20 7.79
C LYS A 420 22.03 -4.57 6.31
N PHE A 421 22.02 -3.57 5.44
CA PHE A 421 22.09 -3.76 4.01
C PHE A 421 23.56 -3.81 3.57
N THR A 422 24.00 -4.93 3.05
CA THR A 422 25.40 -5.15 2.63
C THR A 422 25.49 -5.94 1.32
N GLY A 423 26.52 -5.71 0.54
CA GLY A 423 26.79 -6.45 -0.70
C GLY A 423 27.44 -7.83 -0.46
N GLY A 424 27.82 -8.15 0.78
CA GLY A 424 28.40 -9.42 1.21
C GLY A 424 27.99 -9.76 2.63
N LYS A 425 28.54 -10.85 3.19
CA LYS A 425 28.30 -11.21 4.60
C LYS A 425 28.77 -10.09 5.53
N TYR A 426 27.95 -9.74 6.50
CA TYR A 426 28.26 -8.70 7.48
C TYR A 426 29.25 -9.25 8.53
N ALA A 427 30.43 -8.65 8.60
CA ALA A 427 31.41 -8.96 9.62
C ALA A 427 31.17 -8.05 10.84
N ILE A 428 30.80 -8.64 11.97
CA ILE A 428 30.63 -7.91 13.24
C ILE A 428 32.00 -7.54 13.75
N THR A 429 32.25 -6.25 13.92
CA THR A 429 33.49 -5.69 14.47
C THR A 429 33.41 -5.61 16.00
N LYS A 430 34.52 -5.34 16.65
CA LYS A 430 34.57 -5.06 18.10
C LYS A 430 33.69 -3.85 18.46
N ASN A 431 33.70 -2.81 17.62
CA ASN A 431 32.88 -1.61 17.84
C ASN A 431 31.38 -1.94 17.72
N ASP A 432 30.98 -2.81 16.78
CA ASP A 432 29.59 -3.26 16.67
C ASP A 432 29.16 -4.04 17.92
N GLU A 433 30.01 -4.94 18.41
CA GLU A 433 29.74 -5.69 19.65
C GLU A 433 29.55 -4.76 20.84
N GLU A 434 30.45 -3.77 21.02
CA GLU A 434 30.32 -2.75 22.07
C GLU A 434 29.02 -1.93 21.95
N ASP A 435 28.61 -1.56 20.73
CA ASP A 435 27.33 -0.85 20.49
C ASP A 435 26.13 -1.75 20.80
N PHE A 436 26.16 -3.01 20.40
CA PHE A 436 25.09 -3.96 20.68
C PHE A 436 24.94 -4.23 22.18
N LEU A 437 26.06 -4.39 22.91
CA LEU A 437 26.02 -4.50 24.36
C LEU A 437 25.44 -3.26 25.03
N ASN A 438 25.80 -2.07 24.53
CA ASN A 438 25.22 -0.80 25.01
C ASN A 438 23.69 -0.75 24.76
N LYS A 439 23.22 -1.18 23.60
CA LYS A 439 21.78 -1.24 23.29
C LYS A 439 21.02 -2.19 24.20
N ILE A 440 21.59 -3.39 24.43
CA ILE A 440 21.02 -4.41 25.32
C ILE A 440 20.93 -3.88 26.75
N GLU A 441 22.02 -3.31 27.30
CA GLU A 441 22.04 -2.74 28.64
C GLU A 441 21.04 -1.60 28.80
N ALA A 442 21.07 -0.65 27.86
CA ALA A 442 20.17 0.51 27.89
C ALA A 442 18.69 0.10 27.88
N PHE A 443 18.33 -0.91 27.04
CA PHE A 443 16.97 -1.44 27.03
C PHE A 443 16.65 -2.23 28.30
N ALA A 444 17.55 -3.11 28.77
CA ALA A 444 17.38 -3.91 29.97
C ALA A 444 17.16 -3.10 31.23
N THR A 445 17.75 -1.92 31.33
CA THR A 445 17.59 -0.98 32.45
C THR A 445 16.38 -0.05 32.29
N SER A 446 15.78 0.00 31.10
CA SER A 446 14.63 0.87 30.82
C SER A 446 13.36 0.42 31.54
N LYS A 447 12.40 1.35 31.70
CA LYS A 447 11.03 1.05 32.19
C LYS A 447 10.20 0.25 31.20
N MET A 448 10.65 0.13 29.96
CA MET A 448 9.93 -0.56 28.89
C MET A 448 10.16 -2.07 28.88
N HIS A 449 11.34 -2.49 29.35
CA HIS A 449 11.67 -3.91 29.43
C HIS A 449 10.89 -4.57 30.60
N ASN A 450 10.18 -5.64 30.25
CA ASN A 450 9.59 -6.51 31.27
C ASN A 450 10.67 -7.40 31.87
N LYS A 451 10.96 -7.22 33.14
CA LYS A 451 12.03 -7.96 33.87
C LYS A 451 11.85 -9.48 33.89
N THR A 452 10.67 -9.99 33.49
CA THR A 452 10.40 -11.43 33.36
C THR A 452 10.70 -11.95 31.96
N HIS A 453 11.03 -11.06 31.01
CA HIS A 453 11.40 -11.42 29.64
C HIS A 453 12.91 -11.57 29.49
N SER A 454 13.33 -12.51 28.66
CA SER A 454 14.68 -12.53 28.12
C SER A 454 14.84 -11.52 27.00
N ILE A 455 16.09 -11.10 26.77
CA ILE A 455 16.45 -10.23 25.65
C ILE A 455 17.23 -11.05 24.62
N GLN A 456 16.86 -10.97 23.36
CA GLN A 456 17.59 -11.59 22.26
C GLN A 456 17.97 -10.56 21.22
N LEU A 457 19.25 -10.53 20.85
CA LEU A 457 19.75 -9.75 19.73
C LEU A 457 19.53 -10.51 18.42
N VAL A 458 18.83 -9.90 17.48
CA VAL A 458 18.53 -10.45 16.16
C VAL A 458 19.19 -9.60 15.08
N MET A 459 19.99 -10.21 14.23
CA MET A 459 20.57 -9.55 13.07
C MET A 459 19.77 -9.88 11.82
N ILE A 460 19.27 -8.85 11.12
CA ILE A 460 18.57 -8.98 9.84
C ILE A 460 19.46 -8.40 8.75
N THR A 461 19.95 -9.23 7.84
CA THR A 461 20.97 -8.84 6.87
C THR A 461 20.61 -9.29 5.46
N THR A 462 21.17 -8.62 4.46
CA THR A 462 20.98 -9.05 3.06
C THR A 462 21.68 -10.38 2.76
N MET A 463 22.91 -10.59 3.24
CA MET A 463 23.77 -11.72 2.86
C MET A 463 24.20 -12.62 4.03
N GLY A 464 23.62 -12.43 5.21
CA GLY A 464 24.01 -13.16 6.42
C GLY A 464 25.22 -12.57 7.13
N ILE A 465 25.62 -13.22 8.23
CA ILE A 465 26.72 -12.81 9.10
C ILE A 465 27.96 -13.62 8.75
N ALA A 466 29.13 -12.98 8.72
CA ALA A 466 30.40 -13.65 8.58
C ALA A 466 30.78 -14.34 9.91
N ARG A 467 31.46 -15.47 9.83
CA ARG A 467 32.05 -16.09 11.01
C ARG A 467 33.16 -15.20 11.57
N GLY A 468 33.18 -14.96 12.87
CA GLY A 468 34.15 -14.11 13.53
C GLY A 468 34.02 -14.19 15.06
N GLU A 469 35.01 -13.66 15.77
CA GLU A 469 35.06 -13.65 17.22
C GLU A 469 33.85 -12.94 17.84
N HIS A 470 33.45 -11.80 17.29
CA HIS A 470 32.39 -10.97 17.81
C HIS A 470 30.97 -11.42 17.39
N ALA A 471 30.87 -12.44 16.51
CA ALA A 471 29.56 -12.89 16.00
C ALA A 471 28.70 -13.63 17.04
N SER A 472 29.33 -14.09 18.12
CA SER A 472 28.66 -14.85 19.21
C SER A 472 27.64 -14.05 20.01
N ILE A 473 27.68 -12.71 19.94
CA ILE A 473 26.69 -11.85 20.60
C ILE A 473 25.28 -11.98 19.98
N VAL A 474 25.21 -12.40 18.72
CA VAL A 474 23.94 -12.53 17.99
C VAL A 474 23.24 -13.83 18.34
N ASN A 475 22.05 -13.76 18.89
CA ASN A 475 21.27 -14.92 19.28
C ASN A 475 20.60 -15.60 18.07
N GLN A 476 20.05 -14.78 17.14
CA GLN A 476 19.35 -15.25 15.95
C GLN A 476 19.65 -14.36 14.75
N SER A 477 19.49 -14.91 13.55
CA SER A 477 19.67 -14.13 12.31
C SER A 477 18.59 -14.44 11.29
N VAL A 478 18.21 -13.39 10.55
CA VAL A 478 17.32 -13.44 9.38
C VAL A 478 18.10 -12.92 8.17
N VAL A 479 17.96 -13.57 7.04
CA VAL A 479 18.59 -13.13 5.79
C VAL A 479 17.52 -12.69 4.78
N LEU A 480 17.92 -11.86 3.81
CA LEU A 480 17.01 -11.38 2.76
C LEU A 480 16.19 -12.51 2.13
N ASP A 481 16.80 -13.68 1.96
CA ASP A 481 16.11 -14.84 1.38
C ASP A 481 14.86 -15.26 2.16
N ASN A 482 14.84 -15.07 3.46
CA ASN A 482 13.69 -15.39 4.31
C ASN A 482 12.50 -14.46 4.03
N LEU A 483 12.75 -13.20 3.63
CA LEU A 483 11.69 -12.23 3.31
C LEU A 483 10.94 -12.59 2.01
N PHE A 484 11.49 -13.48 1.18
CA PHE A 484 10.83 -13.99 -0.03
C PHE A 484 9.93 -15.22 0.24
N ALA A 485 9.76 -15.62 1.48
CA ALA A 485 8.85 -16.70 1.81
C ALA A 485 7.41 -16.33 1.47
N ASP A 486 6.71 -17.26 0.79
CA ASP A 486 5.25 -17.14 0.62
C ASP A 486 4.62 -17.35 2.01
N ARG A 487 3.96 -16.34 2.53
CA ARG A 487 3.07 -16.56 3.66
C ARG A 487 1.82 -17.23 3.13
N ARG A 488 1.61 -18.47 3.48
CA ARG A 488 0.28 -19.07 3.38
C ARG A 488 -0.58 -18.31 4.40
N THR A 489 -1.46 -17.45 3.91
CA THR A 489 -2.47 -16.82 4.76
C THR A 489 -3.25 -17.91 5.45
N GLN A 490 -3.13 -17.96 6.76
CA GLN A 490 -4.04 -18.72 7.62
C GLN A 490 -5.41 -18.06 7.61
#